data_64abecc11c291015e99a885087b61857
#
_entry.id   64abecc11c291015e99a885087b61857
#
_cell.length_a   1.000
_cell.length_b   1.000
_cell.length_c   1.000
_cell.angle_alpha   90.00
_cell.angle_beta   90.00
_cell.angle_gamma   90.00
#
_symmetry.space_group_name_H-M   'P 1'
#
loop_
_entity.id
_entity.type
_entity.pdbx_description
1 polymer ?
#
loop_
_entity_poly.entity_id
_entity_poly.type
_entity_poly.pdbx_seq_one_letter_code
_entity_poly.pdbx_strand_id
1 'polypeptide(L)'
;TQAWQEYQDAYKFNSHIYEVMNFIIAKEQPRILINRNPTLNYYSILLMKVRKVKKDVTDFTLSVPLSVLPGLNADFDGDILNIIGIMNKELEHAFRKFDPVTRMIISRDSGLLNPYFMIEKSQMIDFYNFCTL
;
A
#
# COMPACT_ATOMS: atom_id res chain seq x y z
N THR A 1 21.91 -2.10 35.25
CA THR A 1 23.02 -1.33 34.66
C THR A 1 22.49 -0.20 33.81
N GLN A 2 23.25 0.85 33.63
CA GLN A 2 22.87 2.06 32.85
C GLN A 2 22.46 1.69 31.41
N ALA A 3 23.18 0.81 30.75
CA ALA A 3 22.87 0.33 29.40
C ALA A 3 21.50 -0.37 29.29
N TRP A 4 21.08 -1.08 30.32
CA TRP A 4 19.76 -1.71 30.37
C TRP A 4 18.64 -0.68 30.53
N GLN A 5 18.88 0.36 31.31
CA GLN A 5 17.94 1.47 31.48
C GLN A 5 17.76 2.25 30.16
N GLU A 6 18.86 2.60 29.50
CA GLU A 6 18.86 3.28 28.20
C GLU A 6 18.11 2.46 27.14
N TYR A 7 18.30 1.12 27.12
CA TYR A 7 17.56 0.22 26.21
C TYR A 7 16.06 0.25 26.50
N GLN A 8 15.65 0.17 27.77
CA GLN A 8 14.24 0.21 28.15
C GLN A 8 13.58 1.55 27.79
N ASP A 9 14.28 2.65 27.99
CA ASP A 9 13.77 3.99 27.66
C ASP A 9 13.63 4.18 26.16
N ALA A 10 14.60 3.70 25.37
CA ALA A 10 14.52 3.68 23.91
C ALA A 10 13.35 2.82 23.41
N TYR A 11 13.12 1.65 24.02
CA TYR A 11 12.01 0.79 23.67
C TYR A 11 10.65 1.44 23.97
N LYS A 12 10.49 2.08 25.12
CA LYS A 12 9.27 2.81 25.48
C LYS A 12 9.02 3.97 24.53
N PHE A 13 10.06 4.72 24.18
CA PHE A 13 9.98 5.85 23.25
C PHE A 13 9.54 5.39 21.85
N ASN A 14 10.15 4.33 21.32
CA ASN A 14 9.77 3.77 20.02
C ASN A 14 8.34 3.21 20.02
N SER A 15 7.92 2.57 21.11
CA SER A 15 6.53 2.08 21.23
C SER A 15 5.53 3.23 21.24
N HIS A 16 5.85 4.32 21.93
CA HIS A 16 4.99 5.50 21.97
C HIS A 16 4.89 6.20 20.59
N ILE A 17 6.01 6.35 19.91
CA ILE A 17 6.02 6.90 18.54
C ILE A 17 5.15 6.05 17.62
N TYR A 18 5.29 4.73 17.68
CA TYR A 18 4.47 3.81 16.88
C TYR A 18 2.97 4.02 17.11
N GLU A 19 2.54 4.15 18.37
CA GLU A 19 1.13 4.38 18.72
C GLU A 19 0.63 5.72 18.17
N VAL A 20 1.42 6.79 18.35
CA VAL A 20 1.09 8.14 17.85
C VAL A 20 1.01 8.14 16.32
N MET A 21 1.95 7.52 15.63
CA MET A 21 1.94 7.41 14.17
C MET A 21 0.70 6.68 13.66
N ASN A 22 0.35 5.55 14.28
CA ASN A 22 -0.84 4.80 13.86
C ASN A 22 -2.14 5.55 14.19
N PHE A 23 -2.19 6.31 15.28
CA PHE A 23 -3.31 7.19 15.58
C PHE A 23 -3.49 8.27 14.49
N ILE A 24 -2.41 8.93 14.08
CA ILE A 24 -2.43 9.93 13.01
C ILE A 24 -2.85 9.30 11.68
N ILE A 25 -2.31 8.13 11.34
CA ILE A 25 -2.68 7.39 10.12
C ILE A 25 -4.17 7.04 10.11
N ALA A 26 -4.71 6.58 11.22
CA ALA A 26 -6.13 6.24 11.32
C ALA A 26 -7.03 7.47 11.14
N LYS A 27 -6.60 8.62 11.66
CA LYS A 27 -7.34 9.88 11.59
C LYS A 27 -7.22 10.55 10.22
N GLU A 28 -6.01 10.75 9.74
CA GLU A 28 -5.72 11.56 8.54
C GLU A 28 -5.74 10.74 7.24
N GLN A 29 -5.62 9.41 7.33
CA GLN A 29 -5.57 8.50 6.19
C GLN A 29 -4.61 8.97 5.08
N PRO A 30 -3.32 9.22 5.40
CA PRO A 30 -2.37 9.77 4.45
C PRO A 30 -2.22 8.88 3.23
N ARG A 31 -1.94 9.52 2.10
CA ARG A 31 -1.70 8.84 0.84
C ARG A 31 -0.24 8.93 0.42
N ILE A 32 0.20 7.90 -0.25
CA ILE A 32 1.54 7.79 -0.83
C ILE A 32 1.43 7.37 -2.29
N LEU A 33 2.37 7.81 -3.10
CA LEU A 33 2.60 7.23 -4.42
C LEU A 33 3.62 6.11 -4.29
N ILE A 34 3.28 4.96 -4.85
CA ILE A 34 4.17 3.82 -4.97
C ILE A 34 4.53 3.66 -6.43
N ASN A 35 5.81 3.50 -6.73
CA ASN A 35 6.31 3.23 -8.07
C ASN A 35 7.34 2.11 -8.05
N ARG A 36 7.29 1.22 -9.04
CA ARG A 36 8.33 0.23 -9.33
C ARG A 36 9.02 0.59 -10.63
N ASN A 37 10.33 0.62 -10.63
CA ASN A 37 11.13 0.77 -11.83
C ASN A 37 11.44 -0.61 -12.46
N PRO A 38 11.39 -0.73 -13.81
CA PRO A 38 11.01 0.29 -14.78
C PRO A 38 9.50 0.55 -14.79
N THR A 39 9.12 1.82 -15.01
CA THR A 39 7.72 2.24 -15.14
C THR A 39 7.20 1.87 -16.53
N LEU A 40 6.70 0.66 -16.69
CA LEU A 40 6.32 0.08 -17.98
C LEU A 40 4.92 0.47 -18.44
N ASN A 41 4.04 0.77 -17.49
CA ASN A 41 2.65 1.09 -17.78
C ASN A 41 2.05 2.05 -16.73
N TYR A 42 0.82 2.46 -16.94
CA TYR A 42 0.11 3.37 -16.05
C TYR A 42 -0.11 2.83 -14.64
N TYR A 43 -0.14 1.51 -14.47
CA TYR A 43 -0.35 0.84 -13.19
C TYR A 43 0.95 0.61 -12.41
N SER A 44 2.08 0.96 -13.00
CA SER A 44 3.37 0.97 -12.30
C SER A 44 3.51 2.12 -11.29
N ILE A 45 2.58 3.08 -11.34
CA ILE A 45 2.47 4.16 -10.36
C ILE A 45 1.08 4.10 -9.75
N LEU A 46 0.99 3.95 -8.43
CA LEU A 46 -0.27 3.83 -7.71
C LEU A 46 -0.35 4.80 -6.54
N LEU A 47 -1.51 5.45 -6.40
CA LEU A 47 -1.84 6.27 -5.23
C LEU A 47 -2.51 5.37 -4.18
N MET A 48 -1.82 5.07 -3.11
CA MET A 48 -2.27 4.15 -2.07
C MET A 48 -2.50 4.87 -0.74
N LYS A 49 -3.46 4.36 0.05
CA LYS A 49 -3.67 4.79 1.43
C LYS A 49 -2.75 4.03 2.36
N VAL A 50 -2.07 4.74 3.25
CA VAL A 50 -1.34 4.09 4.34
C VAL A 50 -2.33 3.58 5.38
N ARG A 51 -2.24 2.31 5.73
CA ARG A 51 -3.11 1.67 6.73
C ARG A 51 -2.51 1.66 8.12
N LYS A 52 -1.24 1.35 8.20
CA LYS A 52 -0.48 1.34 9.46
C LYS A 52 1.02 1.30 9.19
N VAL A 53 1.79 1.68 10.18
CA VAL A 53 3.25 1.47 10.23
C VAL A 53 3.52 0.14 10.93
N LYS A 54 4.54 -0.59 10.50
CA LYS A 54 5.00 -1.81 11.15
C LYS A 54 5.65 -1.49 12.49
N LYS A 55 5.45 -2.36 13.47
CA LYS A 55 5.98 -2.17 14.81
C LYS A 55 7.50 -2.40 14.88
N ASP A 56 8.00 -3.32 14.08
CA ASP A 56 9.42 -3.63 14.04
C ASP A 56 10.16 -2.57 13.23
N VAL A 57 10.98 -1.77 13.89
CA VAL A 57 11.78 -0.70 13.29
C VAL A 57 12.91 -1.23 12.39
N THR A 58 13.22 -2.52 12.48
CA THR A 58 14.20 -3.19 11.62
C THR A 58 13.59 -3.79 10.36
N ASP A 59 12.27 -3.83 10.26
CA ASP A 59 11.55 -4.31 9.09
C ASP A 59 11.36 -3.17 8.07
N PHE A 60 12.23 -3.13 7.07
CA PHE A 60 12.19 -2.16 5.96
C PHE A 60 11.31 -2.60 4.79
N THR A 61 10.45 -3.58 4.97
CA THR A 61 9.58 -4.08 3.90
C THR A 61 8.26 -3.34 3.85
N LEU A 62 7.67 -3.25 2.65
CA LEU A 62 6.36 -2.69 2.39
C LEU A 62 5.34 -3.82 2.17
N SER A 63 4.24 -3.79 2.89
CA SER A 63 3.13 -4.71 2.66
C SER A 63 2.10 -4.06 1.73
N VAL A 64 1.81 -4.71 0.60
CA VAL A 64 0.86 -4.25 -0.41
C VAL A 64 -0.18 -5.33 -0.70
N PRO A 65 -1.39 -4.96 -1.16
CA PRO A 65 -2.39 -5.93 -1.60
C PRO A 65 -1.89 -6.74 -2.80
N LEU A 66 -2.20 -8.02 -2.85
CA LEU A 66 -1.84 -8.89 -3.97
C LEU A 66 -2.42 -8.41 -5.31
N SER A 67 -3.60 -7.79 -5.28
CA SER A 67 -4.29 -7.28 -6.47
C SER A 67 -3.54 -6.21 -7.25
N VAL A 68 -2.59 -5.50 -6.63
CA VAL A 68 -1.81 -4.45 -7.31
C VAL A 68 -0.50 -4.96 -7.90
N LEU A 69 -0.06 -6.17 -7.56
CA LEU A 69 1.20 -6.74 -8.02
C LEU A 69 1.29 -6.87 -9.55
N PRO A 70 0.25 -7.36 -10.27
CA PRO A 70 0.31 -7.46 -11.73
C PRO A 70 0.52 -6.10 -12.40
N GLY A 71 -0.14 -5.05 -11.90
CA GLY A 71 0.02 -3.69 -12.43
C GLY A 71 1.42 -3.12 -12.19
N LEU A 72 1.98 -3.34 -11.01
CA LEU A 72 3.36 -2.97 -10.68
C LEU A 72 4.40 -3.87 -11.37
N ASN A 73 3.98 -4.98 -11.95
CA ASN A 73 4.87 -6.05 -12.42
C ASN A 73 5.88 -6.44 -11.34
N ALA A 74 5.38 -6.59 -10.11
CA ALA A 74 6.16 -6.86 -8.91
C ALA A 74 5.87 -8.26 -8.36
N ASP A 75 6.85 -8.83 -7.70
CA ASP A 75 6.72 -10.06 -6.94
C ASP A 75 7.47 -9.97 -5.59
N PHE A 76 7.60 -11.08 -4.88
CA PHE A 76 8.19 -11.13 -3.55
C PHE A 76 9.62 -11.69 -3.53
N ASP A 77 10.36 -11.54 -4.62
CA ASP A 77 11.72 -12.04 -4.78
C ASP A 77 12.83 -11.01 -4.44
N GLY A 78 12.46 -9.91 -3.80
CA GLY A 78 13.38 -8.84 -3.42
C GLY A 78 13.19 -7.54 -4.20
N ASP A 79 12.03 -7.35 -4.83
CA ASP A 79 11.69 -6.12 -5.55
C ASP A 79 11.74 -4.88 -4.64
N ILE A 80 12.22 -3.79 -5.20
CA ILE A 80 12.30 -2.49 -4.55
C ILE A 80 11.22 -1.57 -5.10
N LEU A 81 10.44 -0.98 -4.20
CA LEU A 81 9.44 0.02 -4.52
C LEU A 81 9.89 1.41 -4.06
N ASN A 82 9.68 2.40 -4.91
CA ASN A 82 9.86 3.80 -4.55
C ASN A 82 8.58 4.31 -3.88
N ILE A 83 8.73 5.02 -2.76
CA ILE A 83 7.62 5.59 -2.01
C ILE A 83 7.78 7.10 -1.97
N ILE A 84 6.73 7.82 -2.36
CA ILE A 84 6.68 9.28 -2.33
C ILE A 84 5.50 9.69 -1.45
N GLY A 85 5.78 10.39 -0.35
CA GLY A 85 4.77 10.95 0.52
C GLY A 85 4.05 12.13 -0.12
N ILE A 86 2.73 12.18 -0.02
CA ILE A 86 1.93 13.30 -0.49
C ILE A 86 1.47 14.10 0.73
N MET A 87 2.00 15.29 0.89
CA MET A 87 1.72 16.15 2.04
C MET A 87 0.72 17.28 1.75
N ASN A 88 0.29 17.41 0.49
CA ASN A 88 -0.61 18.47 0.06
C ASN A 88 -1.88 17.88 -0.57
N LYS A 89 -3.04 18.36 -0.14
CA LYS A 89 -4.34 17.91 -0.69
C LYS A 89 -4.53 18.26 -2.16
N GLU A 90 -3.93 19.32 -2.65
CA GLU A 90 -3.97 19.69 -4.06
C GLU A 90 -3.20 18.67 -4.91
N LEU A 91 -2.01 18.25 -4.44
CA LEU A 91 -1.25 17.17 -5.07
C LEU A 91 -1.99 15.84 -5.01
N GLU A 92 -2.63 15.54 -3.89
CA GLU A 92 -3.46 14.35 -3.75
C GLU A 92 -4.57 14.33 -4.80
N HIS A 93 -5.24 15.46 -5.02
CA HIS A 93 -6.29 15.58 -6.03
C HIS A 93 -5.73 15.41 -7.45
N ALA A 94 -4.58 15.99 -7.75
CA ALA A 94 -3.92 15.85 -9.05
C ALA A 94 -3.53 14.39 -9.34
N PHE A 95 -3.14 13.64 -8.31
CA PHE A 95 -2.74 12.22 -8.43
C PHE A 95 -3.90 11.23 -8.30
N ARG A 96 -5.14 11.67 -8.13
CA ARG A 96 -6.32 10.78 -8.06
C ARG A 96 -6.47 9.84 -9.24
N LYS A 97 -5.96 10.24 -10.40
CA LYS A 97 -5.93 9.38 -11.59
C LYS A 97 -5.10 8.10 -11.41
N PHE A 98 -4.22 8.04 -10.42
CA PHE A 98 -3.42 6.86 -10.08
C PHE A 98 -4.00 6.03 -8.93
N ASP A 99 -5.18 6.43 -8.43
CA ASP A 99 -5.88 5.67 -7.39
C ASP A 99 -6.43 4.37 -8.01
N PRO A 100 -6.00 3.20 -7.54
CA PRO A 100 -6.46 1.93 -8.06
C PRO A 100 -7.98 1.76 -7.94
N VAL A 101 -8.62 2.33 -6.92
CA VAL A 101 -10.07 2.25 -6.74
C VAL A 101 -10.84 2.91 -7.89
N THR A 102 -10.32 3.97 -8.47
CA THR A 102 -10.98 4.68 -9.58
C THR A 102 -10.78 4.02 -10.94
N ARG A 103 -9.83 3.07 -11.04
CA ARG A 103 -9.45 2.39 -12.30
C ARG A 103 -9.69 0.89 -12.26
N MET A 104 -10.18 0.40 -11.15
CA MET A 104 -9.95 -0.96 -10.73
C MET A 104 -10.55 -2.04 -11.61
N ILE A 105 -11.75 -2.06 -11.95
CA ILE A 105 -12.36 -3.31 -12.42
C ILE A 105 -12.75 -3.19 -13.89
N ILE A 106 -13.17 -2.03 -14.29
CA ILE A 106 -13.65 -1.79 -15.66
C ILE A 106 -12.84 -0.67 -16.26
N SER A 107 -12.18 -0.94 -17.38
CA SER A 107 -11.56 0.10 -18.18
C SER A 107 -12.65 1.07 -18.63
N ARG A 108 -12.49 2.35 -18.29
CA ARG A 108 -13.43 3.40 -18.74
C ARG A 108 -13.52 3.53 -20.25
N ASP A 109 -12.44 3.18 -20.94
CA ASP A 109 -12.34 3.35 -22.38
C ASP A 109 -12.93 2.18 -23.17
N SER A 110 -12.89 0.96 -22.61
CA SER A 110 -13.33 -0.24 -23.31
C SER A 110 -14.55 -0.92 -22.70
N GLY A 111 -14.94 -0.58 -21.46
CA GLY A 111 -15.98 -1.29 -20.72
C GLY A 111 -15.63 -2.73 -20.35
N LEU A 112 -14.39 -3.15 -20.61
CA LEU A 112 -13.90 -4.49 -20.32
C LEU A 112 -13.18 -4.53 -18.97
N LEU A 113 -13.08 -5.73 -18.39
CA LEU A 113 -12.28 -5.96 -17.20
C LEU A 113 -10.81 -5.59 -17.46
N ASN A 114 -10.24 -4.84 -16.52
CA ASN A 114 -8.85 -4.45 -16.61
C ASN A 114 -7.95 -5.65 -16.29
N PRO A 115 -7.12 -6.13 -17.24
CA PRO A 115 -6.30 -7.33 -17.03
C PRO A 115 -5.25 -7.18 -15.92
N TYR A 116 -4.87 -5.95 -15.58
CA TYR A 116 -3.88 -5.69 -14.51
C TYR A 116 -4.46 -5.78 -13.09
N PHE A 117 -5.76 -5.87 -12.97
CA PHE A 117 -6.48 -6.03 -11.70
C PHE A 117 -7.40 -7.24 -11.69
N MET A 118 -7.13 -8.21 -12.55
CA MET A 118 -7.91 -9.46 -12.56
C MET A 118 -7.72 -10.21 -11.24
N ILE A 119 -8.83 -10.55 -10.64
CA ILE A 119 -8.89 -11.51 -9.55
C ILE A 119 -8.55 -12.88 -10.14
N GLU A 120 -7.64 -13.61 -9.50
CA GLU A 120 -7.35 -14.98 -9.92
C GLU A 120 -8.60 -15.87 -9.85
N LYS A 121 -8.66 -16.85 -10.72
CA LYS A 121 -9.82 -17.76 -10.80
C LYS A 121 -10.12 -18.43 -9.46
N SER A 122 -9.10 -18.79 -8.70
CA SER A 122 -9.23 -19.33 -7.34
C SER A 122 -9.94 -18.37 -6.40
N GLN A 123 -9.56 -17.09 -6.41
CA GLN A 123 -10.16 -16.05 -5.58
C GLN A 123 -11.62 -15.78 -5.98
N MET A 124 -11.94 -15.86 -7.27
CA MET A 124 -13.33 -15.75 -7.74
C MET A 124 -14.19 -16.91 -7.24
N ILE A 125 -13.65 -18.12 -7.24
CA ILE A 125 -14.34 -19.32 -6.71
C ILE A 125 -14.57 -19.16 -5.22
N ASP A 126 -13.57 -18.73 -4.47
CA ASP A 126 -13.68 -18.52 -3.03
C ASP A 126 -14.72 -17.42 -2.70
N PHE A 127 -14.73 -16.34 -3.46
CA PHE A 127 -15.72 -15.28 -3.32
C PHE A 127 -17.14 -15.78 -3.66
N TYR A 128 -17.28 -16.55 -4.73
CA TYR A 128 -18.55 -17.17 -5.10
C TYR A 128 -19.06 -18.09 -3.99
N ASN A 129 -18.19 -18.97 -3.48
CA ASN A 129 -18.54 -19.88 -2.37
C ASN A 129 -18.94 -19.12 -1.12
N PHE A 130 -18.26 -18.02 -0.79
CA PHE A 130 -18.60 -17.16 0.33
C PHE A 130 -19.99 -16.52 0.17
N CYS A 131 -20.34 -16.08 -1.04
CA CYS A 131 -21.65 -15.46 -1.32
C CYS A 131 -22.81 -16.47 -1.37
N THR A 132 -22.53 -17.76 -1.60
CA THR A 132 -23.54 -18.82 -1.73
C THR A 132 -23.76 -19.64 -0.44
N LEU A 133 -22.96 -19.37 0.57
CA LEU A 133 -23.15 -19.92 1.91
C LEU A 133 -24.24 -19.13 2.68
#